data_7284ff4b078725dc2414fba180d6f77f
#
_entry.id   7284ff4b078725dc2414fba180d6f77f
#
_cell.length_a   1.000
_cell.length_b   1.000
_cell.length_c   1.000
_cell.angle_alpha   90.00
_cell.angle_beta   90.00
_cell.angle_gamma   90.00
#
_symmetry.space_group_name_H-M   'P 1'
#
loop_
_entity.id
_entity.type
_entity.pdbx_description
1 polymer ?
#
loop_
_entity_poly.entity_id
_entity_poly.type
_entity_poly.pdbx_seq_one_letter_code
_entity_poly.pdbx_strand_id
1 'polypeptide(L)'
;MPSANRHHLVHLLVRDGARGEIARSLQLVAGRTGQGYNERKGRRGAFWEDRYHATAIETGEHLARCLVYIDLNMVRAGVVKHPAEWEAGGYHEIQGPSPRYRIVDRDALADALWLEHVSRLAVVHAAWVDAALRTSEQHRQPEWTESLAVGRREFVERIGNELGERARHRRVEGIGEEVHVLREVSPPYSRHFGPEMGLLRLKSA
;
A
#
# COMPACT_ATOMS: atom_id res chain seq x y z
N MET A 1 -12.89 25.18 -13.12
CA MET A 1 -12.13 24.59 -12.02
C MET A 1 -12.14 23.08 -12.23
N PRO A 2 -11.03 22.41 -12.58
CA PRO A 2 -11.06 20.96 -12.69
C PRO A 2 -11.25 20.38 -11.30
N SER A 3 -12.30 19.56 -11.14
CA SER A 3 -12.55 18.74 -9.97
C SER A 3 -11.34 17.81 -9.81
N ALA A 4 -10.48 18.10 -8.86
CA ALA A 4 -9.43 17.17 -8.47
C ALA A 4 -10.12 15.94 -7.91
N ASN A 5 -10.12 14.86 -8.68
CA ASN A 5 -10.56 13.55 -8.24
C ASN A 5 -9.58 13.10 -7.15
N ARG A 6 -9.88 13.45 -5.89
CA ARG A 6 -9.06 13.07 -4.74
C ARG A 6 -9.40 11.63 -4.40
N HIS A 7 -8.66 10.71 -5.00
CA HIS A 7 -8.69 9.32 -4.54
C HIS A 7 -8.13 9.26 -3.12
N HIS A 8 -8.99 8.94 -2.17
CA HIS A 8 -8.57 8.69 -0.80
C HIS A 8 -8.06 7.25 -0.73
N LEU A 9 -6.74 7.10 -0.70
CA LEU A 9 -6.08 5.81 -0.51
C LEU A 9 -5.79 5.62 0.98
N VAL A 10 -6.02 4.41 1.48
CA VAL A 10 -5.61 3.99 2.81
C VAL A 10 -4.57 2.90 2.64
N HIS A 11 -3.39 3.11 3.17
CA HIS A 11 -2.33 2.11 3.23
C HIS A 11 -2.33 1.44 4.59
N LEU A 12 -2.34 0.11 4.60
CA LEU A 12 -2.30 -0.70 5.81
C LEU A 12 -1.15 -1.70 5.71
N LEU A 13 -0.28 -1.72 6.70
CA LEU A 13 0.70 -2.78 6.88
C LEU A 13 0.13 -3.76 7.90
N VAL A 14 -0.07 -5.01 7.47
CA VAL A 14 -0.69 -6.05 8.29
C VAL A 14 0.14 -7.32 8.25
N ARG A 15 0.20 -8.04 9.37
CA ARG A 15 0.81 -9.37 9.44
C ARG A 15 -0.26 -10.43 9.23
N ASP A 16 -0.02 -11.36 8.30
CA ASP A 16 -0.93 -12.49 8.07
C ASP A 16 -0.69 -13.61 9.09
N GLY A 17 -1.77 -14.11 9.68
CA GLY A 17 -1.78 -15.30 10.54
C GLY A 17 -2.02 -16.62 9.77
N ALA A 18 -1.98 -16.60 8.44
CA ALA A 18 -2.21 -17.75 7.54
C ALA A 18 -3.62 -18.40 7.63
N ARG A 19 -4.61 -17.69 8.21
CA ARG A 19 -5.98 -18.22 8.39
C ARG A 19 -7.04 -17.43 7.61
N GLY A 20 -6.64 -16.55 6.69
CA GLY A 20 -7.54 -15.67 5.94
C GLY A 20 -8.18 -14.58 6.80
N GLU A 21 -7.56 -14.22 7.91
CA GLU A 21 -8.05 -13.22 8.87
C GLU A 21 -8.01 -11.82 8.27
N ILE A 22 -7.00 -11.53 7.46
CA ILE A 22 -6.86 -10.20 6.82
C ILE A 22 -8.09 -9.90 5.96
N ALA A 23 -8.49 -10.81 5.09
CA ALA A 23 -9.62 -10.58 4.19
C ALA A 23 -10.92 -10.32 4.96
N ARG A 24 -11.18 -11.10 6.02
CA ARG A 24 -12.38 -10.93 6.89
C ARG A 24 -12.33 -9.62 7.65
N SER A 25 -11.18 -9.27 8.21
CA SER A 25 -10.99 -8.03 8.97
C SER A 25 -11.17 -6.82 8.06
N LEU A 26 -10.56 -6.82 6.87
CA LEU A 26 -10.71 -5.74 5.90
C LEU A 26 -12.14 -5.61 5.40
N GLN A 27 -12.85 -6.72 5.16
CA GLN A 27 -14.27 -6.70 4.80
C GLN A 27 -15.11 -6.03 5.88
N LEU A 28 -14.87 -6.37 7.14
CA LEU A 28 -15.58 -5.78 8.27
C LEU A 28 -15.28 -4.28 8.42
N VAL A 29 -14.01 -3.90 8.42
CA VAL A 29 -13.57 -2.51 8.57
C VAL A 29 -14.08 -1.66 7.40
N ALA A 30 -13.88 -2.11 6.17
CA ALA A 30 -14.35 -1.40 4.98
C ALA A 30 -15.88 -1.25 4.96
N GLY A 31 -16.61 -2.33 5.28
CA GLY A 31 -18.05 -2.30 5.35
C GLY A 31 -18.58 -1.29 6.38
N ARG A 32 -18.06 -1.34 7.62
CA ARG A 32 -18.45 -0.41 8.68
C ARG A 32 -18.07 1.04 8.37
N THR A 33 -16.89 1.26 7.80
CA THR A 33 -16.46 2.60 7.39
C THR A 33 -17.37 3.18 6.33
N GLY A 34 -17.68 2.39 5.29
CA GLY A 34 -18.58 2.81 4.21
C GLY A 34 -20.00 3.10 4.70
N GLN A 35 -20.56 2.23 5.54
CA GLN A 35 -21.88 2.42 6.14
C GLN A 35 -21.92 3.68 7.00
N GLY A 36 -21.00 3.82 7.95
CA GLY A 36 -20.97 4.98 8.84
C GLY A 36 -20.69 6.30 8.10
N TYR A 37 -19.91 6.28 7.02
CA TYR A 37 -19.74 7.47 6.18
C TYR A 37 -21.04 7.85 5.46
N ASN A 38 -21.70 6.87 4.81
CA ASN A 38 -22.92 7.09 4.08
C ASN A 38 -24.05 7.60 5.00
N GLU A 39 -24.16 7.03 6.19
CA GLU A 39 -25.11 7.46 7.21
C GLU A 39 -24.88 8.91 7.63
N ARG A 40 -23.65 9.26 8.03
CA ARG A 40 -23.32 10.65 8.42
C ARG A 40 -23.50 11.67 7.31
N LYS A 41 -23.37 11.26 6.05
CA LYS A 41 -23.48 12.15 4.88
C LYS A 41 -24.83 12.06 4.17
N GLY A 42 -25.78 11.25 4.66
CA GLY A 42 -27.08 11.04 4.01
C GLY A 42 -26.97 10.49 2.59
N ARG A 43 -25.86 9.77 2.26
CA ARG A 43 -25.62 9.22 0.92
C ARG A 43 -25.98 7.73 0.88
N ARG A 44 -26.19 7.25 -0.37
CA ARG A 44 -26.39 5.83 -0.69
C ARG A 44 -25.38 5.40 -1.76
N GLY A 45 -25.17 4.08 -1.86
CA GLY A 45 -24.29 3.48 -2.86
C GLY A 45 -22.90 3.15 -2.33
N ALA A 46 -22.02 2.72 -3.24
CA ALA A 46 -20.66 2.31 -2.89
C ALA A 46 -19.85 3.48 -2.32
N PHE A 47 -19.10 3.18 -1.26
CA PHE A 47 -18.14 4.10 -0.67
C PHE A 47 -16.75 3.85 -1.24
N TRP A 48 -16.34 2.58 -1.36
CA TRP A 48 -15.08 2.16 -1.95
C TRP A 48 -15.27 1.96 -3.45
N GLU A 49 -14.32 2.48 -4.22
CA GLU A 49 -14.33 2.39 -5.68
C GLU A 49 -14.02 0.97 -6.14
N ASP A 50 -13.07 0.31 -5.47
CA ASP A 50 -12.60 -1.02 -5.83
C ASP A 50 -12.25 -1.86 -4.59
N ARG A 51 -11.82 -3.10 -4.82
CA ARG A 51 -11.28 -3.99 -3.79
C ARG A 51 -9.88 -3.51 -3.38
N TYR A 52 -9.45 -3.94 -2.20
CA TYR A 52 -8.08 -3.70 -1.78
C TYR A 52 -7.09 -4.43 -2.68
N HIS A 53 -5.96 -3.78 -2.94
CA HIS A 53 -4.77 -4.41 -3.50
C HIS A 53 -3.89 -4.88 -2.34
N ALA A 54 -3.28 -6.06 -2.47
CA ALA A 54 -2.39 -6.61 -1.46
C ALA A 54 -1.03 -6.92 -2.08
N THR A 55 0.02 -6.43 -1.42
CA THR A 55 1.41 -6.69 -1.78
C THR A 55 2.08 -7.44 -0.63
N ALA A 56 2.65 -8.61 -0.89
CA ALA A 56 3.47 -9.32 0.07
C ALA A 56 4.85 -8.62 0.16
N ILE A 57 5.28 -8.29 1.39
CA ILE A 57 6.54 -7.58 1.62
C ILE A 57 7.49 -8.50 2.37
N GLU A 58 8.72 -8.66 1.88
CA GLU A 58 9.77 -9.36 2.61
C GLU A 58 10.17 -8.59 3.86
N THR A 59 10.42 -9.30 4.96
CA THR A 59 10.86 -8.72 6.24
C THR A 59 12.25 -8.07 6.13
N GLY A 60 12.64 -7.33 7.16
CA GLY A 60 13.91 -6.60 7.19
C GLY A 60 13.87 -5.31 6.39
N GLU A 61 14.83 -5.11 5.51
CA GLU A 61 15.04 -3.85 4.79
C GLU A 61 13.85 -3.47 3.89
N HIS A 62 13.27 -4.42 3.17
CA HIS A 62 12.11 -4.15 2.30
C HIS A 62 10.90 -3.69 3.12
N LEU A 63 10.70 -4.30 4.28
CA LEU A 63 9.65 -3.88 5.21
C LEU A 63 9.92 -2.48 5.76
N ALA A 64 11.16 -2.17 6.13
CA ALA A 64 11.54 -0.84 6.61
C ALA A 64 11.25 0.24 5.56
N ARG A 65 11.63 0.00 4.30
CA ARG A 65 11.34 0.92 3.18
C ARG A 65 9.83 1.09 2.96
N CYS A 66 9.07 0.01 3.00
CA CYS A 66 7.61 0.06 2.88
C CYS A 66 6.98 0.87 4.01
N LEU A 67 7.43 0.67 5.25
CA LEU A 67 6.94 1.40 6.42
C LEU A 67 7.16 2.91 6.26
N VAL A 68 8.38 3.32 5.90
CA VAL A 68 8.70 4.73 5.61
C VAL A 68 7.85 5.27 4.45
N TYR A 69 7.66 4.47 3.40
CA TYR A 69 6.78 4.86 2.28
C TYR A 69 5.36 5.15 2.76
N ILE A 70 4.79 4.33 3.63
CA ILE A 70 3.44 4.54 4.18
C ILE A 70 3.38 5.82 5.01
N ASP A 71 4.34 6.03 5.90
CA ASP A 71 4.38 7.21 6.77
C ASP A 71 4.51 8.52 5.98
N LEU A 72 5.32 8.51 4.92
CA LEU A 72 5.50 9.69 4.06
C LEU A 72 4.33 9.95 3.09
N ASN A 73 3.27 9.14 3.13
CA ASN A 73 2.16 9.31 2.18
C ASN A 73 1.52 10.70 2.26
N MET A 74 1.27 11.22 3.46
CA MET A 74 0.67 12.55 3.65
C MET A 74 1.66 13.69 3.38
N VAL A 75 2.96 13.43 3.51
CA VAL A 75 4.01 14.37 3.09
C VAL A 75 4.05 14.47 1.57
N ARG A 76 4.03 13.33 0.85
CA ARG A 76 3.94 13.30 -0.62
C ARG A 76 2.67 13.95 -1.15
N ALA A 77 1.57 13.85 -0.41
CA ALA A 77 0.32 14.52 -0.74
C ALA A 77 0.35 16.04 -0.47
N GLY A 78 1.43 16.56 0.11
CA GLY A 78 1.57 17.98 0.45
C GLY A 78 0.67 18.45 1.59
N VAL A 79 0.16 17.52 2.41
CA VAL A 79 -0.75 17.84 3.52
C VAL A 79 0.01 18.23 4.78
N VAL A 80 1.12 17.57 5.05
CA VAL A 80 2.02 17.81 6.18
C VAL A 80 3.47 17.85 5.69
N LYS A 81 4.39 18.36 6.51
CA LYS A 81 5.82 18.38 6.23
C LYS A 81 6.57 17.20 6.85
N HIS A 82 6.01 16.64 7.90
CA HIS A 82 6.56 15.50 8.61
C HIS A 82 5.43 14.56 9.09
N PRO A 83 5.63 13.23 9.10
CA PRO A 83 4.60 12.29 9.57
C PRO A 83 4.10 12.55 11.00
N ALA A 84 4.93 13.11 11.84
CA ALA A 84 4.53 13.52 13.21
C ALA A 84 3.43 14.61 13.26
N GLU A 85 3.18 15.29 12.17
CA GLU A 85 2.09 16.29 12.06
C GLU A 85 0.74 15.65 11.67
N TRP A 86 0.75 14.33 11.34
CA TRP A 86 -0.44 13.61 10.90
C TRP A 86 -0.93 12.62 11.97
N GLU A 87 -1.93 13.02 12.74
CA GLU A 87 -2.42 12.24 13.88
C GLU A 87 -3.02 10.87 13.52
N ALA A 88 -3.57 10.73 12.31
CA ALA A 88 -4.22 9.49 11.86
C ALA A 88 -3.23 8.45 11.26
N GLY A 89 -1.92 8.69 11.36
CA GLY A 89 -0.88 7.78 10.88
C GLY A 89 -0.37 6.82 11.96
N GLY A 90 0.30 5.74 11.54
CA GLY A 90 0.96 4.79 12.44
C GLY A 90 2.22 5.33 13.11
N TYR A 91 2.79 6.42 12.57
CA TYR A 91 4.04 7.01 13.07
C TYR A 91 4.01 7.26 14.58
N HIS A 92 2.97 7.93 15.09
CA HIS A 92 2.86 8.26 16.51
C HIS A 92 2.87 7.03 17.41
N GLU A 93 2.16 5.97 17.03
CA GLU A 93 2.09 4.75 17.83
C GLU A 93 3.41 3.97 17.81
N ILE A 94 4.17 4.06 16.71
CA ILE A 94 5.54 3.53 16.63
C ILE A 94 6.48 4.31 17.53
N GLN A 95 6.37 5.63 17.60
CA GLN A 95 7.20 6.48 18.44
C GLN A 95 6.87 6.36 19.95
N GLY A 96 5.58 6.31 20.28
CA GLY A 96 5.11 6.20 21.65
C GLY A 96 3.78 5.46 21.71
N PRO A 97 3.74 4.23 22.25
CA PRO A 97 2.52 3.43 22.26
C PRO A 97 1.41 4.12 23.06
N SER A 98 0.21 4.14 22.46
CA SER A 98 -0.98 4.62 23.13
C SER A 98 -1.27 3.78 24.39
N PRO A 99 -1.62 4.39 25.53
CA PRO A 99 -1.91 3.64 26.74
C PRO A 99 -3.22 2.85 26.67
N ARG A 100 -4.14 3.21 25.78
CA ARG A 100 -5.51 2.67 25.77
C ARG A 100 -5.85 1.76 24.60
N TYR A 101 -5.51 2.17 23.39
CA TYR A 101 -5.82 1.43 22.17
C TYR A 101 -4.54 1.28 21.36
N ARG A 102 -4.03 0.05 21.33
CA ARG A 102 -2.84 -0.31 20.57
C ARG A 102 -3.28 -1.03 19.31
N ILE A 103 -2.93 -0.47 18.17
CA ILE A 103 -3.16 -1.09 16.85
C ILE A 103 -1.86 -1.69 16.34
N VAL A 104 -0.72 -1.03 16.61
CA VAL A 104 0.59 -1.49 16.20
C VAL A 104 1.15 -2.49 17.21
N ASP A 105 1.37 -3.73 16.79
CA ASP A 105 2.16 -4.72 17.52
C ASP A 105 3.64 -4.39 17.33
N ARG A 106 4.19 -3.61 18.26
CA ARG A 106 5.56 -3.11 18.19
C ARG A 106 6.61 -4.20 18.35
N ASP A 107 6.32 -5.24 19.11
CA ASP A 107 7.24 -6.36 19.29
C ASP A 107 7.32 -7.16 17.98
N ALA A 108 6.16 -7.52 17.42
CA ALA A 108 6.11 -8.20 16.12
C ALA A 108 6.70 -7.36 14.97
N LEU A 109 6.55 -6.04 15.03
CA LEU A 109 7.16 -5.13 14.04
C LEU A 109 8.67 -5.08 14.19
N ALA A 110 9.19 -5.01 15.43
CA ALA A 110 10.62 -5.02 15.70
C ALA A 110 11.27 -6.33 15.23
N ASP A 111 10.64 -7.47 15.53
CA ASP A 111 11.08 -8.79 15.04
C ASP A 111 11.12 -8.84 13.51
N ALA A 112 10.06 -8.37 12.85
CA ALA A 112 9.97 -8.36 11.39
C ALA A 112 10.99 -7.40 10.73
N LEU A 113 11.44 -6.38 11.43
CA LEU A 113 12.51 -5.45 11.03
C LEU A 113 13.91 -5.93 11.43
N TRP A 114 14.02 -7.10 12.05
CA TRP A 114 15.27 -7.70 12.56
C TRP A 114 16.00 -6.82 13.58
N LEU A 115 15.24 -6.08 14.38
CA LEU A 115 15.79 -5.31 15.48
C LEU A 115 16.02 -6.21 16.70
N GLU A 116 17.18 -6.08 17.32
CA GLU A 116 17.52 -6.86 18.51
C GLU A 116 16.55 -6.64 19.70
N HIS A 117 16.04 -5.38 19.81
CA HIS A 117 15.13 -5.00 20.89
C HIS A 117 14.08 -3.99 20.41
N VAL A 118 12.84 -4.17 20.84
CA VAL A 118 11.73 -3.23 20.54
C VAL A 118 12.00 -1.80 21.01
N SER A 119 12.83 -1.60 22.01
CA SER A 119 13.24 -0.26 22.48
C SER A 119 13.99 0.55 21.42
N ARG A 120 14.60 -0.12 20.42
CA ARG A 120 15.29 0.52 19.29
C ARG A 120 14.32 1.02 18.22
N LEU A 121 13.09 0.46 18.18
CA LEU A 121 12.14 0.69 17.08
C LEU A 121 11.88 2.17 16.84
N ALA A 122 11.53 2.93 17.88
CA ALA A 122 11.20 4.36 17.75
C ALA A 122 12.37 5.18 17.17
N VAL A 123 13.56 4.99 17.73
CA VAL A 123 14.76 5.75 17.33
C VAL A 123 15.17 5.42 15.90
N VAL A 124 15.22 4.14 15.57
CA VAL A 124 15.63 3.68 14.23
C VAL A 124 14.62 4.10 13.18
N HIS A 125 13.33 3.94 13.46
CA HIS A 125 12.25 4.36 12.58
C HIS A 125 12.26 5.87 12.32
N ALA A 126 12.40 6.71 13.34
CA ALA A 126 12.54 8.15 13.18
C ALA A 126 13.73 8.51 12.28
N ALA A 127 14.88 7.87 12.51
CA ALA A 127 16.07 8.11 11.68
C ALA A 127 15.87 7.74 10.20
N TRP A 128 15.14 6.66 9.90
CA TRP A 128 14.79 6.29 8.52
C TRP A 128 13.87 7.32 7.86
N VAL A 129 12.84 7.78 8.57
CA VAL A 129 11.93 8.82 8.07
C VAL A 129 12.68 10.11 7.82
N ASP A 130 13.53 10.55 8.75
CA ASP A 130 14.34 11.76 8.60
C ASP A 130 15.33 11.65 7.42
N ALA A 131 15.93 10.48 7.20
CA ALA A 131 16.79 10.23 6.07
C ALA A 131 16.03 10.34 4.74
N ALA A 132 14.86 9.73 4.65
CA ALA A 132 14.03 9.77 3.46
C ALA A 132 13.50 11.19 3.15
N LEU A 133 13.21 11.99 4.17
CA LEU A 133 12.82 13.40 4.00
C LEU A 133 13.97 14.26 3.42
N ARG A 134 15.23 13.94 3.75
CA ARG A 134 16.41 14.66 3.22
C ARG A 134 16.74 14.31 1.78
N THR A 135 16.51 13.06 1.36
CA THR A 135 16.89 12.58 0.01
C THR A 135 15.92 12.96 -1.10
N SER A 136 14.87 13.70 -0.80
CA SER A 136 13.81 14.07 -1.78
C SER A 136 13.17 12.89 -2.51
N GLU A 137 13.29 11.69 -1.98
CA GLU A 137 12.65 10.47 -2.50
C GLU A 137 11.12 10.46 -2.26
N GLN A 138 10.51 11.63 -2.53
CA GLN A 138 9.06 11.81 -2.32
C GLN A 138 8.24 11.36 -3.55
N HIS A 139 8.85 10.66 -4.50
CA HIS A 139 8.13 10.16 -5.67
C HIS A 139 7.24 8.96 -5.30
N ARG A 140 6.17 8.82 -6.09
CA ARG A 140 5.35 7.61 -6.02
C ARG A 140 6.21 6.40 -6.37
N GLN A 141 6.15 5.40 -5.51
CA GLN A 141 6.86 4.13 -5.66
C GLN A 141 5.82 3.04 -5.98
N PRO A 142 5.62 2.73 -7.27
CA PRO A 142 4.55 1.83 -7.71
C PRO A 142 4.74 0.38 -7.23
N GLU A 143 5.97 0.00 -6.86
CA GLU A 143 6.27 -1.31 -6.31
C GLU A 143 5.42 -1.65 -5.09
N TRP A 144 5.09 -0.68 -4.24
CA TRP A 144 4.29 -0.90 -3.04
C TRP A 144 2.78 -1.01 -3.30
N THR A 145 2.31 -0.53 -4.45
CA THR A 145 0.87 -0.40 -4.74
C THR A 145 0.41 -1.13 -5.99
N GLU A 146 1.33 -1.61 -6.82
CA GLU A 146 1.02 -2.25 -8.12
C GLU A 146 1.62 -3.66 -8.25
N SER A 147 2.46 -4.08 -7.28
CA SER A 147 3.07 -5.40 -7.28
C SER A 147 2.34 -6.36 -6.33
N LEU A 148 2.42 -7.66 -6.59
CA LEU A 148 1.91 -8.69 -5.67
C LEU A 148 2.93 -9.09 -4.61
N ALA A 149 4.22 -8.90 -4.88
CA ALA A 149 5.29 -9.15 -3.93
C ALA A 149 6.44 -8.17 -4.17
N VAL A 150 7.15 -7.79 -3.10
CA VAL A 150 8.37 -6.99 -3.10
C VAL A 150 9.37 -7.60 -2.13
N GLY A 151 10.58 -7.85 -2.58
CA GLY A 151 11.63 -8.46 -1.77
C GLY A 151 12.83 -8.87 -2.61
N ARG A 152 13.68 -9.73 -2.06
CA ARG A 152 14.73 -10.40 -2.84
C ARG A 152 14.11 -11.39 -3.84
N ARG A 153 14.87 -11.77 -4.85
CA ARG A 153 14.41 -12.65 -5.93
C ARG A 153 13.76 -13.94 -5.38
N GLU A 154 14.41 -14.61 -4.45
CA GLU A 154 13.94 -15.88 -3.90
C GLU A 154 12.60 -15.74 -3.16
N PHE A 155 12.43 -14.63 -2.44
CA PHE A 155 11.15 -14.32 -1.78
C PHE A 155 10.04 -14.13 -2.81
N VAL A 156 10.30 -13.32 -3.83
CA VAL A 156 9.31 -12.98 -4.86
C VAL A 156 8.93 -14.20 -5.69
N GLU A 157 9.89 -15.06 -6.06
CA GLU A 157 9.66 -16.32 -6.75
C GLU A 157 8.83 -17.30 -5.89
N ARG A 158 9.12 -17.40 -4.59
CA ARG A 158 8.34 -18.21 -3.65
C ARG A 158 6.89 -17.76 -3.59
N ILE A 159 6.63 -16.46 -3.43
CA ILE A 159 5.26 -15.91 -3.43
C ILE A 159 4.57 -16.18 -4.77
N GLY A 160 5.27 -16.04 -5.89
CA GLY A 160 4.74 -16.38 -7.20
C GLY A 160 4.28 -17.83 -7.31
N ASN A 161 5.09 -18.75 -6.79
CA ASN A 161 4.77 -20.18 -6.75
C ASN A 161 3.58 -20.50 -5.83
N GLU A 162 3.51 -19.87 -4.66
CA GLU A 162 2.39 -20.02 -3.71
C GLU A 162 1.06 -19.50 -4.30
N LEU A 163 1.11 -18.44 -5.08
CA LEU A 163 -0.05 -17.89 -5.77
C LEU A 163 -0.51 -18.75 -6.95
N GLY A 164 0.38 -19.55 -7.56
CA GLY A 164 0.09 -20.45 -8.68
C GLY A 164 -0.64 -19.74 -9.83
N GLU A 165 -1.81 -20.24 -10.20
CA GLU A 165 -2.62 -19.69 -11.30
C GLU A 165 -2.96 -18.18 -11.15
N ARG A 166 -3.01 -17.68 -9.91
CA ARG A 166 -3.25 -16.26 -9.65
C ARG A 166 -2.09 -15.36 -10.10
N ALA A 167 -0.89 -15.93 -10.23
CA ALA A 167 0.30 -15.25 -10.70
C ALA A 167 0.60 -15.50 -12.20
N ARG A 168 -0.26 -16.22 -12.94
CA ARG A 168 -0.01 -16.72 -14.32
C ARG A 168 0.46 -15.66 -15.31
N HIS A 169 -0.02 -14.43 -15.19
CA HIS A 169 0.33 -13.31 -16.08
C HIS A 169 1.30 -12.31 -15.44
N ARG A 170 2.08 -12.76 -14.45
CA ARG A 170 3.01 -11.92 -13.72
C ARG A 170 4.43 -12.43 -13.85
N ARG A 171 5.38 -11.50 -13.81
CA ARG A 171 6.80 -11.82 -13.92
C ARG A 171 7.55 -11.23 -12.72
N VAL A 172 8.64 -11.90 -12.38
CA VAL A 172 9.64 -11.36 -11.46
C VAL A 172 10.50 -10.37 -12.25
N GLU A 173 10.53 -9.13 -11.79
CA GLU A 173 11.28 -8.04 -12.39
C GLU A 173 12.19 -7.43 -11.34
N GLY A 174 13.48 -7.21 -11.67
CA GLY A 174 14.40 -6.46 -10.85
C GLY A 174 14.21 -4.96 -11.06
N ILE A 175 14.04 -4.21 -9.98
CA ILE A 175 13.91 -2.74 -10.00
C ILE A 175 15.09 -2.04 -9.34
N GLY A 176 16.09 -2.79 -8.89
CA GLY A 176 17.33 -2.36 -8.26
C GLY A 176 18.26 -3.54 -8.07
N GLU A 177 19.41 -3.32 -7.42
CA GLU A 177 20.41 -4.37 -7.24
C GLU A 177 19.89 -5.57 -6.44
N GLU A 178 19.09 -5.32 -5.40
CA GLU A 178 18.55 -6.36 -4.51
C GLU A 178 17.02 -6.36 -4.41
N VAL A 179 16.34 -5.50 -5.17
CA VAL A 179 14.89 -5.34 -5.11
C VAL A 179 14.23 -5.97 -6.33
N HIS A 180 13.39 -6.95 -6.09
CA HIS A 180 12.58 -7.61 -7.10
C HIS A 180 11.10 -7.46 -6.77
N VAL A 181 10.29 -7.47 -7.81
CA VAL A 181 8.82 -7.35 -7.70
C VAL A 181 8.13 -8.41 -8.53
N LEU A 182 6.95 -8.83 -8.08
CA LEU A 182 6.04 -9.65 -8.86
C LEU A 182 4.92 -8.74 -9.38
N ARG A 183 5.00 -8.37 -10.65
CA ARG A 183 3.98 -7.50 -11.27
C ARG A 183 3.41 -8.09 -12.55
N GLU A 184 2.26 -7.56 -12.93
CA GLU A 184 1.63 -7.92 -14.18
C GLU A 184 2.53 -7.51 -15.34
N VAL A 185 2.73 -8.42 -16.27
CA VAL A 185 3.33 -8.08 -17.57
C VAL A 185 2.33 -7.19 -18.24
N SER A 186 2.60 -5.89 -18.31
CA SER A 186 1.80 -5.02 -19.17
C SER A 186 1.79 -5.63 -20.55
N PRO A 187 0.66 -6.15 -21.06
CA PRO A 187 0.60 -6.48 -22.47
C PRO A 187 0.85 -5.17 -23.21
N PRO A 188 1.42 -5.20 -24.42
CA PRO A 188 1.54 -4.04 -25.28
C PRO A 188 0.16 -3.64 -25.83
N TYR A 189 -0.86 -3.69 -24.98
CA TYR A 189 -2.19 -3.21 -25.27
C TYR A 189 -2.22 -1.76 -24.83
N SER A 190 -1.83 -0.89 -25.75
CA SER A 190 -2.17 0.52 -25.62
C SER A 190 -3.67 0.62 -25.41
N ARG A 191 -4.10 1.12 -24.28
CA ARG A 191 -5.47 1.59 -24.05
C ARG A 191 -5.72 2.84 -24.90
N HIS A 192 -5.54 2.72 -26.21
CA HIS A 192 -6.07 3.65 -27.17
C HIS A 192 -7.39 3.09 -27.70
N PHE A 193 -8.38 2.98 -26.83
CA PHE A 193 -9.74 3.19 -27.27
C PHE A 193 -9.90 4.72 -27.41
N GLY A 194 -9.34 5.23 -28.49
CA GLY A 194 -9.68 6.58 -28.93
C GLY A 194 -11.14 6.61 -29.37
N PRO A 195 -11.84 7.73 -29.22
CA PRO A 195 -13.26 7.86 -29.56
C PRO A 195 -13.58 7.74 -31.06
N GLU A 196 -12.66 7.26 -31.88
CA GLU A 196 -12.82 7.22 -33.36
C GLU A 196 -13.32 5.90 -33.94
N MET A 197 -13.60 4.86 -33.16
CA MET A 197 -14.19 3.63 -33.68
C MET A 197 -15.64 3.44 -33.26
N GLY A 198 -16.53 4.33 -33.67
CA GLY A 198 -17.95 4.25 -33.32
C GLY A 198 -18.93 4.97 -34.21
N LEU A 199 -18.54 5.41 -35.40
CA LEU A 199 -19.48 5.95 -36.39
C LEU A 199 -19.68 4.95 -37.54
N LEU A 200 -20.44 3.90 -37.29
CA LEU A 200 -21.14 3.19 -38.35
C LEU A 200 -22.20 4.14 -38.93
N ARG A 201 -21.90 4.74 -40.07
CA ARG A 201 -22.91 5.44 -40.91
C ARG A 201 -23.95 4.41 -41.32
N LEU A 202 -25.14 4.50 -40.75
CA LEU A 202 -26.34 3.93 -41.33
C LEU A 202 -26.60 4.67 -42.64
N LYS A 203 -26.45 3.97 -43.78
CA LYS A 203 -26.97 4.43 -45.06
C LYS A 203 -28.48 4.39 -44.99
N SER A 204 -29.11 5.54 -45.14
CA SER A 204 -30.52 5.66 -45.41
C SER A 204 -30.81 5.11 -46.80
N ALA A 205 -31.76 4.17 -46.89
CA ALA A 205 -32.47 3.80 -48.09
C ALA A 205 -33.59 4.81 -48.34
#